data_c3b3ec99eac2ab7069ac05429f588eed
#
_entry.id   c3b3ec99eac2ab7069ac05429f588eed
#
_cell.length_a   1.000
_cell.length_b   1.000
_cell.length_c   1.000
_cell.angle_alpha   90.00
_cell.angle_beta   90.00
_cell.angle_gamma   90.00
#
_symmetry.space_group_name_H-M   'P 1'
#
loop_
_entity.id
_entity.type
_entity.pdbx_description
1 polymer ?
#
loop_
_entity_poly.entity_id
_entity_poly.type
_entity_poly.pdbx_seq_one_letter_code
_entity_poly.pdbx_strand_id
1 'polypeptide(L)'
;IDIVILYLALSALLFAQPGKSRGPGGQYTDRMEMMRVWKMTEYLELSEGQAEKLFPAMRNHQKEMRSIMKKEKELYTPLFEKAEEKKNISKKEMNDLMDNLSKLNNERASIQMDFVKKTGSYLEPYQQMKLLVFEPYMKEQVKTKMRDGYMRPKPKNKKRFRK
;
A
#
# COMPACT_ATOMS: atom_id res chain seq x y z
N ILE A 1 2.19 20.36 -38.84
CA ILE A 1 2.16 20.96 -37.47
C ILE A 1 0.89 20.52 -36.73
N ASP A 2 -0.19 20.16 -37.43
CA ASP A 2 -1.52 19.98 -36.81
C ASP A 2 -1.78 18.59 -36.18
N ILE A 3 -1.03 17.55 -36.53
CA ILE A 3 -1.24 16.18 -36.00
C ILE A 3 -0.68 16.02 -34.58
N VAL A 4 0.42 16.69 -34.25
CA VAL A 4 1.04 16.61 -32.92
C VAL A 4 0.19 17.36 -31.86
N ILE A 5 -0.45 18.45 -32.25
CA ILE A 5 -1.35 19.20 -31.37
C ILE A 5 -2.64 18.42 -31.09
N LEU A 6 -3.12 17.64 -32.07
CA LEU A 6 -4.29 16.80 -31.90
C LEU A 6 -4.06 15.64 -30.91
N TYR A 7 -2.85 15.05 -30.92
CA TYR A 7 -2.48 13.98 -29.96
C TYR A 7 -2.32 14.50 -28.54
N LEU A 8 -1.81 15.72 -28.35
CA LEU A 8 -1.72 16.35 -27.01
C LEU A 8 -3.09 16.72 -26.43
N ALA A 9 -4.05 17.08 -27.28
CA ALA A 9 -5.42 17.39 -26.84
C ALA A 9 -6.22 16.12 -26.47
N LEU A 10 -5.97 14.98 -27.14
CA LEU A 10 -6.67 13.72 -26.87
C LEU A 10 -6.20 13.04 -25.58
N SER A 11 -4.92 13.20 -25.21
CA SER A 11 -4.38 12.67 -23.95
C SER A 11 -4.91 13.40 -22.71
N ALA A 12 -5.28 14.68 -22.84
CA ALA A 12 -5.84 15.47 -21.74
C ALA A 12 -7.28 15.04 -21.38
N LEU A 13 -8.04 14.47 -22.32
CA LEU A 13 -9.43 14.02 -22.08
C LEU A 13 -9.53 12.70 -21.28
N LEU A 14 -8.49 11.89 -21.25
CA LEU A 14 -8.45 10.64 -20.49
C LEU A 14 -8.19 10.85 -18.98
N PHE A 15 -7.72 12.04 -18.57
CA PHE A 15 -7.51 12.38 -17.16
C PHE A 15 -8.64 13.19 -16.53
N ALA A 16 -9.60 13.66 -17.31
CA ALA A 16 -10.75 14.43 -16.83
C ALA A 16 -11.95 13.54 -16.48
N GLN A 17 -11.79 12.54 -15.63
CA GLN A 17 -12.94 11.98 -14.92
C GLN A 17 -13.24 12.87 -13.73
N PRO A 18 -14.48 13.44 -13.63
CA PRO A 18 -14.89 14.23 -12.47
C PRO A 18 -14.87 13.27 -11.26
N GLY A 19 -13.82 13.35 -10.46
CA GLY A 19 -13.70 12.61 -9.22
C GLY A 19 -14.85 12.98 -8.30
N LYS A 20 -15.66 12.01 -7.87
CA LYS A 20 -16.57 12.18 -6.74
C LYS A 20 -15.81 12.91 -5.65
N SER A 21 -16.33 14.05 -5.19
CA SER A 21 -15.77 14.83 -4.10
C SER A 21 -15.62 13.95 -2.86
N ARG A 22 -14.40 13.43 -2.66
CA ARG A 22 -14.02 12.70 -1.47
C ARG A 22 -13.76 13.74 -0.38
N GLY A 23 -14.31 13.51 0.82
CA GLY A 23 -14.03 14.34 1.98
C GLY A 23 -12.52 14.42 2.32
N PRO A 24 -12.10 15.21 3.32
CA PRO A 24 -10.69 15.48 3.64
C PRO A 24 -9.79 14.22 3.75
N GLY A 25 -10.35 13.08 4.17
CA GLY A 25 -9.66 11.80 4.21
C GLY A 25 -9.35 11.19 2.83
N GLY A 26 -10.14 11.49 1.80
CA GLY A 26 -9.94 10.99 0.44
C GLY A 26 -8.72 11.62 -0.24
N GLN A 27 -8.52 12.92 -0.06
CA GLN A 27 -7.36 13.63 -0.63
C GLN A 27 -6.03 13.14 -0.06
N TYR A 28 -6.00 12.83 1.24
CA TYR A 28 -4.81 12.27 1.89
C TYR A 28 -4.46 10.88 1.32
N THR A 29 -5.47 10.03 1.13
CA THR A 29 -5.29 8.69 0.56
C THR A 29 -4.77 8.76 -0.88
N ASP A 30 -5.35 9.64 -1.71
CA ASP A 30 -4.94 9.81 -3.10
C ASP A 30 -3.49 10.34 -3.21
N ARG A 31 -3.10 11.28 -2.34
CA ARG A 31 -1.72 11.78 -2.27
C ARG A 31 -0.71 10.70 -1.86
N MET A 32 -1.07 9.88 -0.89
CA MET A 32 -0.22 8.76 -0.46
C MET A 32 -0.08 7.70 -1.56
N GLU A 33 -1.15 7.43 -2.30
CA GLU A 33 -1.13 6.50 -3.43
C GLU A 33 -0.24 7.02 -4.57
N MET A 34 -0.36 8.31 -4.94
CA MET A 34 0.53 8.93 -5.93
C MET A 34 1.99 8.88 -5.50
N MET A 35 2.29 9.18 -4.24
CA MET A 35 3.66 9.10 -3.72
C MET A 35 4.21 7.67 -3.78
N ARG A 36 3.37 6.67 -3.50
CA ARG A 36 3.74 5.26 -3.59
C ARG A 36 4.05 4.84 -5.04
N VAL A 37 3.19 5.25 -5.97
CA VAL A 37 3.38 5.02 -7.41
C VAL A 37 4.70 5.62 -7.87
N TRP A 38 4.94 6.90 -7.57
CA TRP A 38 6.19 7.58 -7.90
C TRP A 38 7.41 6.88 -7.31
N LYS A 39 7.38 6.55 -6.02
CA LYS A 39 8.47 5.83 -5.35
C LYS A 39 8.73 4.46 -5.95
N MET A 40 7.69 3.74 -6.32
CA MET A 40 7.82 2.44 -6.97
C MET A 40 8.44 2.56 -8.36
N THR A 41 7.99 3.54 -9.17
CA THR A 41 8.57 3.82 -10.50
C THR A 41 10.07 4.10 -10.41
N GLU A 42 10.46 4.97 -9.46
CA GLU A 42 11.86 5.32 -9.20
C GLU A 42 12.66 4.10 -8.72
N TYR A 43 12.16 3.37 -7.72
CA TYR A 43 12.86 2.26 -7.09
C TYR A 43 13.05 1.05 -8.01
N LEU A 44 12.05 0.74 -8.83
CA LEU A 44 12.11 -0.36 -9.79
C LEU A 44 12.73 0.06 -11.13
N GLU A 45 12.99 1.36 -11.35
CA GLU A 45 13.52 1.88 -12.61
C GLU A 45 12.64 1.49 -13.80
N LEU A 46 11.30 1.67 -13.64
CA LEU A 46 10.32 1.24 -14.63
C LEU A 46 10.37 2.10 -15.89
N SER A 47 10.35 1.43 -17.05
CA SER A 47 9.98 2.09 -18.30
C SER A 47 8.49 2.42 -18.33
N GLU A 48 8.07 3.32 -19.24
CA GLU A 48 6.67 3.71 -19.41
C GLU A 48 5.77 2.50 -19.69
N GLY A 49 6.15 1.64 -20.64
CA GLY A 49 5.38 0.44 -20.98
C GLY A 49 5.33 -0.61 -19.86
N GLN A 50 6.34 -0.67 -18.98
CA GLN A 50 6.30 -1.50 -17.77
C GLN A 50 5.35 -0.90 -16.72
N ALA A 51 5.37 0.41 -16.53
CA ALA A 51 4.49 1.11 -15.61
C ALA A 51 3.02 0.98 -15.99
N GLU A 52 2.68 1.12 -17.28
CA GLU A 52 1.32 0.92 -17.81
C GLU A 52 0.74 -0.46 -17.50
N LYS A 53 1.57 -1.51 -17.49
CA LYS A 53 1.16 -2.87 -17.16
C LYS A 53 1.13 -3.13 -15.66
N LEU A 54 2.13 -2.64 -14.94
CA LEU A 54 2.29 -2.90 -13.52
C LEU A 54 1.21 -2.24 -12.67
N PHE A 55 0.86 -0.96 -12.91
CA PHE A 55 -0.06 -0.25 -12.01
C PHE A 55 -1.50 -0.79 -12.02
N PRO A 56 -2.11 -1.19 -13.14
CA PRO A 56 -3.40 -1.91 -13.12
C PRO A 56 -3.33 -3.24 -12.36
N ALA A 57 -2.27 -4.04 -12.59
CA ALA A 57 -2.05 -5.30 -11.90
C ALA A 57 -1.89 -5.10 -10.38
N MET A 58 -1.16 -4.06 -9.98
CA MET A 58 -0.98 -3.69 -8.57
C MET A 58 -2.29 -3.26 -7.90
N ARG A 59 -3.16 -2.50 -8.59
CA ARG A 59 -4.49 -2.16 -8.08
C ARG A 59 -5.36 -3.39 -7.84
N ASN A 60 -5.31 -4.37 -8.74
CA ASN A 60 -6.04 -5.63 -8.56
C ASN A 60 -5.48 -6.43 -7.38
N HIS A 61 -4.17 -6.58 -7.29
CA HIS A 61 -3.50 -7.20 -6.15
C HIS A 61 -3.87 -6.53 -4.82
N GLN A 62 -3.91 -5.19 -4.77
CA GLN A 62 -4.34 -4.45 -3.57
C GLN A 62 -5.79 -4.75 -3.18
N LYS A 63 -6.70 -4.95 -4.15
CA LYS A 63 -8.09 -5.34 -3.85
C LYS A 63 -8.15 -6.72 -3.22
N GLU A 64 -7.41 -7.68 -3.76
CA GLU A 64 -7.31 -9.04 -3.21
C GLU A 64 -6.74 -9.00 -1.79
N MET A 65 -5.67 -8.27 -1.55
CA MET A 65 -5.08 -8.09 -0.21
C MET A 65 -6.04 -7.42 0.78
N ARG A 66 -6.83 -6.43 0.34
CA ARG A 66 -7.87 -5.82 1.19
C ARG A 66 -8.96 -6.80 1.57
N SER A 67 -9.32 -7.72 0.68
CA SER A 67 -10.27 -8.80 0.99
C SER A 67 -9.74 -9.71 2.10
N ILE A 68 -8.47 -10.10 2.04
CA ILE A 68 -7.82 -10.88 3.11
C ILE A 68 -7.82 -10.12 4.43
N MET A 69 -7.43 -8.85 4.42
CA MET A 69 -7.44 -8.01 5.63
C MET A 69 -8.84 -7.87 6.24
N LYS A 70 -9.89 -7.83 5.40
CA LYS A 70 -11.27 -7.80 5.87
C LYS A 70 -11.65 -9.10 6.56
N LYS A 71 -11.38 -10.26 5.94
CA LYS A 71 -11.60 -11.58 6.54
C LYS A 71 -10.86 -11.71 7.88
N GLU A 72 -9.62 -11.26 7.92
CA GLU A 72 -8.78 -11.28 9.13
C GLU A 72 -9.38 -10.41 10.25
N LYS A 73 -9.85 -9.21 9.92
CA LYS A 73 -10.54 -8.32 10.86
C LYS A 73 -11.82 -8.98 11.41
N GLU A 74 -12.60 -9.63 10.54
CA GLU A 74 -13.82 -10.33 10.95
C GLU A 74 -13.54 -11.48 11.92
N LEU A 75 -12.40 -12.15 11.81
CA LEU A 75 -11.97 -13.18 12.77
C LEU A 75 -11.52 -12.57 14.11
N TYR A 76 -10.80 -11.45 14.10
CA TYR A 76 -10.27 -10.86 15.33
C TYR A 76 -11.30 -10.06 16.12
N THR A 77 -12.29 -9.42 15.48
CA THR A 77 -13.25 -8.54 16.16
C THR A 77 -13.95 -9.23 17.33
N PRO A 78 -14.56 -10.44 17.20
CA PRO A 78 -15.20 -11.11 18.33
C PRO A 78 -14.20 -11.57 19.40
N LEU A 79 -12.93 -11.73 19.06
CA LEU A 79 -11.91 -12.14 20.03
C LEU A 79 -11.48 -10.98 20.91
N PHE A 80 -11.42 -9.75 20.39
CA PHE A 80 -11.18 -8.57 21.21
C PHE A 80 -12.25 -8.40 22.27
N GLU A 81 -13.54 -8.55 21.88
CA GLU A 81 -14.66 -8.47 22.81
C GLU A 81 -14.56 -9.56 23.91
N LYS A 82 -14.30 -10.82 23.51
CA LYS A 82 -14.11 -11.92 24.49
C LYS A 82 -12.93 -11.67 25.42
N ALA A 83 -11.82 -11.13 24.90
CA ALA A 83 -10.63 -10.84 25.69
C ALA A 83 -10.86 -9.70 26.70
N GLU A 84 -11.54 -8.62 26.29
CA GLU A 84 -11.90 -7.51 27.18
C GLU A 84 -12.85 -7.94 28.30
N GLU A 85 -13.84 -8.78 27.98
CA GLU A 85 -14.81 -9.33 28.93
C GLU A 85 -14.26 -10.49 29.77
N LYS A 86 -12.98 -10.89 29.58
CA LYS A 86 -12.34 -12.05 30.21
C LYS A 86 -13.14 -13.35 30.06
N LYS A 87 -13.87 -13.50 28.96
CA LYS A 87 -14.63 -14.72 28.65
C LYS A 87 -13.69 -15.83 28.21
N ASN A 88 -13.91 -17.03 28.72
CA ASN A 88 -13.15 -18.19 28.28
C ASN A 88 -13.53 -18.59 26.86
N ILE A 89 -12.50 -19.00 26.09
CA ILE A 89 -12.66 -19.63 24.79
C ILE A 89 -12.46 -21.14 24.93
N SER A 90 -13.31 -21.94 24.29
CA SER A 90 -13.12 -23.38 24.29
C SER A 90 -11.92 -23.82 23.48
N LYS A 91 -11.35 -25.00 23.78
CA LYS A 91 -10.24 -25.58 23.03
C LYS A 91 -10.57 -25.74 21.53
N LYS A 92 -11.83 -26.10 21.24
CA LYS A 92 -12.31 -26.24 19.85
C LYS A 92 -12.30 -24.90 19.13
N GLU A 93 -12.90 -23.86 19.73
CA GLU A 93 -12.89 -22.49 19.13
C GLU A 93 -11.47 -21.98 18.91
N MET A 94 -10.54 -22.27 19.83
CA MET A 94 -9.13 -21.88 19.67
C MET A 94 -8.46 -22.59 18.50
N ASN A 95 -8.71 -23.91 18.34
CA ASN A 95 -8.18 -24.68 17.22
C ASN A 95 -8.76 -24.17 15.88
N ASP A 96 -10.09 -23.99 15.80
CA ASP A 96 -10.77 -23.46 14.61
C ASP A 96 -10.23 -22.08 14.22
N LEU A 97 -9.93 -21.22 15.21
CA LEU A 97 -9.31 -19.92 14.99
C LEU A 97 -7.91 -20.06 14.39
N MET A 98 -7.05 -20.91 14.98
CA MET A 98 -5.68 -21.13 14.47
C MET A 98 -5.71 -21.67 13.05
N ASP A 99 -6.60 -22.58 12.72
CA ASP A 99 -6.78 -23.13 11.38
C ASP A 99 -7.22 -22.06 10.38
N ASN A 100 -8.18 -21.21 10.75
CA ASN A 100 -8.64 -20.12 9.90
C ASN A 100 -7.55 -19.07 9.67
N LEU A 101 -6.77 -18.71 10.68
CA LEU A 101 -5.63 -17.80 10.55
C LEU A 101 -4.55 -18.39 9.65
N SER A 102 -4.26 -19.69 9.82
CA SER A 102 -3.30 -20.41 8.96
C SER A 102 -3.74 -20.37 7.49
N LYS A 103 -5.01 -20.67 7.20
CA LYS A 103 -5.57 -20.57 5.84
C LYS A 103 -5.44 -19.18 5.26
N LEU A 104 -5.78 -18.12 6.01
CA LEU A 104 -5.66 -16.73 5.55
C LEU A 104 -4.21 -16.32 5.29
N ASN A 105 -3.26 -16.78 6.12
CA ASN A 105 -1.85 -16.52 5.90
C ASN A 105 -1.34 -17.20 4.62
N ASN A 106 -1.77 -18.44 4.36
CA ASN A 106 -1.41 -19.16 3.14
C ASN A 106 -2.04 -18.49 1.91
N GLU A 107 -3.32 -18.09 1.97
CA GLU A 107 -4.00 -17.34 0.89
C GLU A 107 -3.27 -16.02 0.60
N ARG A 108 -2.88 -15.28 1.63
CA ARG A 108 -2.07 -14.05 1.52
C ARG A 108 -0.74 -14.28 0.81
N ALA A 109 -0.01 -15.31 1.24
CA ALA A 109 1.29 -15.66 0.66
C ALA A 109 1.14 -16.06 -0.82
N SER A 110 0.12 -16.86 -1.17
CA SER A 110 -0.18 -17.24 -2.54
C SER A 110 -0.46 -16.02 -3.43
N ILE A 111 -1.37 -15.14 -2.99
CA ILE A 111 -1.71 -13.90 -3.72
C ILE A 111 -0.46 -13.06 -3.98
N GLN A 112 0.43 -12.92 -2.98
CA GLN A 112 1.67 -12.17 -3.12
C GLN A 112 2.61 -12.82 -4.15
N MET A 113 2.81 -14.13 -4.08
CA MET A 113 3.70 -14.84 -5.00
C MET A 113 3.16 -14.87 -6.43
N ASP A 114 1.85 -15.09 -6.59
CA ASP A 114 1.21 -15.10 -7.90
C ASP A 114 1.25 -13.72 -8.57
N PHE A 115 1.09 -12.66 -7.78
CA PHE A 115 1.26 -11.30 -8.28
C PHE A 115 2.68 -11.10 -8.84
N VAL A 116 3.72 -11.44 -8.08
CA VAL A 116 5.11 -11.28 -8.52
C VAL A 116 5.40 -12.15 -9.74
N LYS A 117 4.95 -13.42 -9.76
CA LYS A 117 5.12 -14.32 -10.92
C LYS A 117 4.51 -13.75 -12.20
N LYS A 118 3.29 -13.22 -12.12
CA LYS A 118 2.59 -12.62 -13.27
C LYS A 118 3.35 -11.43 -13.86
N THR A 119 4.10 -10.70 -13.06
CA THR A 119 4.90 -9.56 -13.56
C THR A 119 6.10 -9.98 -14.41
N GLY A 120 6.52 -11.25 -14.36
CA GLY A 120 7.64 -11.77 -15.15
C GLY A 120 7.46 -11.73 -16.67
N SER A 121 6.23 -11.47 -17.15
CA SER A 121 5.97 -11.25 -18.56
C SER A 121 6.41 -9.86 -19.07
N TYR A 122 6.72 -8.91 -18.18
CA TYR A 122 7.11 -7.53 -18.53
C TYR A 122 8.14 -6.89 -17.60
N LEU A 123 8.45 -7.50 -16.44
CA LEU A 123 9.52 -7.07 -15.54
C LEU A 123 10.71 -8.02 -15.62
N GLU A 124 11.91 -7.47 -15.59
CA GLU A 124 13.13 -8.23 -15.46
C GLU A 124 13.25 -8.91 -14.07
N PRO A 125 13.97 -10.03 -13.92
CA PRO A 125 14.11 -10.73 -12.64
C PRO A 125 14.59 -9.81 -11.50
N TYR A 126 15.48 -8.87 -11.79
CA TYR A 126 15.95 -7.88 -10.82
C TYR A 126 14.83 -6.92 -10.36
N GLN A 127 13.99 -6.48 -11.30
CA GLN A 127 12.82 -5.65 -10.99
C GLN A 127 11.77 -6.43 -10.18
N GLN A 128 11.55 -7.71 -10.48
CA GLN A 128 10.68 -8.57 -9.69
C GLN A 128 11.19 -8.73 -8.25
N MET A 129 12.51 -8.90 -8.06
CA MET A 129 13.11 -8.93 -6.74
C MET A 129 12.88 -7.61 -5.99
N LYS A 130 13.11 -6.47 -6.64
CA LYS A 130 12.82 -5.14 -6.06
C LYS A 130 11.33 -5.00 -5.70
N LEU A 131 10.42 -5.46 -6.56
CA LEU A 131 8.97 -5.45 -6.30
C LEU A 131 8.61 -6.26 -5.06
N LEU A 132 9.19 -7.45 -4.90
CA LEU A 132 8.95 -8.33 -3.75
C LEU A 132 9.37 -7.67 -2.42
N VAL A 133 10.47 -6.95 -2.41
CA VAL A 133 11.01 -6.30 -1.20
C VAL A 133 10.53 -4.84 -1.03
N PHE A 134 9.74 -4.30 -1.95
CA PHE A 134 9.33 -2.90 -1.93
C PHE A 134 8.56 -2.51 -0.66
N GLU A 135 7.61 -3.34 -0.23
CA GLU A 135 6.81 -3.07 0.97
C GLU A 135 7.65 -3.05 2.26
N PRO A 136 8.48 -4.07 2.55
CA PRO A 136 9.37 -4.01 3.70
C PRO A 136 10.35 -2.84 3.62
N TYR A 137 10.89 -2.53 2.43
CA TYR A 137 11.76 -1.38 2.21
C TYR A 137 11.05 -0.06 2.57
N MET A 138 9.83 0.15 2.07
CA MET A 138 9.06 1.38 2.36
C MET A 138 8.73 1.51 3.84
N LYS A 139 8.38 0.41 4.52
CA LYS A 139 8.13 0.41 5.97
C LYS A 139 9.36 0.84 6.76
N GLU A 140 10.54 0.34 6.40
CA GLU A 140 11.79 0.70 7.07
C GLU A 140 12.16 2.17 6.81
N GLN A 141 11.96 2.69 5.58
CA GLN A 141 12.16 4.11 5.26
C GLN A 141 11.28 5.04 6.10
N VAL A 142 10.00 4.69 6.26
CA VAL A 142 9.07 5.46 7.11
C VAL A 142 9.51 5.43 8.58
N LYS A 143 9.86 4.26 9.10
CA LYS A 143 10.32 4.07 10.48
C LYS A 143 11.59 4.88 10.77
N THR A 144 12.56 4.85 9.86
CA THR A 144 13.80 5.62 9.98
C THR A 144 13.52 7.12 10.00
N LYS A 145 12.69 7.62 9.08
CA LYS A 145 12.31 9.04 9.03
C LYS A 145 11.55 9.49 10.29
N MET A 146 10.67 8.65 10.83
CA MET A 146 9.98 8.93 12.09
C MET A 146 10.98 9.02 13.24
N ARG A 147 11.89 8.04 13.36
CA ARG A 147 12.94 8.04 14.40
C ARG A 147 13.79 9.31 14.33
N ASP A 148 14.26 9.66 13.14
CA ASP A 148 15.12 10.82 12.95
C ASP A 148 14.36 12.14 13.17
N GLY A 149 13.07 12.18 12.87
CA GLY A 149 12.18 13.31 13.17
C GLY A 149 11.93 13.51 14.67
N TYR A 150 11.81 12.44 15.45
CA TYR A 150 11.68 12.50 16.92
C TYR A 150 13.00 12.82 17.63
N MET A 151 14.15 12.49 17.03
CA MET A 151 15.47 12.76 17.60
C MET A 151 16.00 14.16 17.29
N ARG A 152 15.36 14.94 16.43
CA ARG A 152 15.73 16.35 16.22
C ARG A 152 15.36 17.16 17.47
N PRO A 153 16.33 17.74 18.20
CA PRO A 153 16.01 18.64 19.30
C PRO A 153 15.15 19.78 18.75
N LYS A 154 13.97 20.00 19.35
CA LYS A 154 13.14 21.16 19.00
C LYS A 154 14.02 22.41 19.16
N PRO A 155 14.10 23.28 18.15
CA PRO A 155 14.88 24.50 18.29
C PRO A 155 14.38 25.25 19.51
N LYS A 156 15.27 25.48 20.48
CA LYS A 156 14.95 26.30 21.66
C LYS A 156 14.56 27.67 21.15
N ASN A 157 13.28 28.03 21.26
CA ASN A 157 12.77 29.37 20.98
C ASN A 157 13.57 30.33 21.87
N LYS A 158 14.58 30.99 21.31
CA LYS A 158 15.24 32.13 21.94
C LYS A 158 14.16 33.22 22.05
N LYS A 159 13.50 33.31 23.21
CA LYS A 159 12.70 34.47 23.55
C LYS A 159 13.62 35.70 23.36
N ARG A 160 13.40 36.46 22.31
CA ARG A 160 14.00 37.78 22.18
C ARG A 160 13.40 38.64 23.28
N PHE A 161 14.12 38.82 24.37
CA PHE A 161 13.87 39.93 25.27
C PHE A 161 14.09 41.23 24.51
N ARG A 162 12.99 41.90 24.10
CA ARG A 162 13.04 43.31 23.72
C ARG A 162 13.21 44.11 25.02
N LYS A 163 14.34 44.79 25.12
CA LYS A 163 14.50 45.95 26.03
C LYS A 163 13.84 47.17 25.39
#